data_dba9ad0820b0f58551a02f254073cf41
#
_entry.id   dba9ad0820b0f58551a02f254073cf41
#
_cell.length_a   1.000
_cell.length_b   1.000
_cell.length_c   1.000
_cell.angle_alpha   90.00
_cell.angle_beta   90.00
_cell.angle_gamma   90.00
#
_symmetry.space_group_name_H-M   'P 1'
#
loop_
_entity.id
_entity.type
_entity.pdbx_description
1 polymer ?
#
loop_
_entity_poly.entity_id
_entity_poly.type
_entity_poly.pdbx_seq_one_letter_code
_entity_poly.pdbx_strand_id
1 'polypeptide(L)'
;MNTYSSRPVVLCLSGHDPSGGAGLQADIEALIAQGCHAAPAVTALTVQDTVNVSDFRVLDREWVLAQANAVLADSTVAAVKLGMLGSLDMVDTVAELLAAHPHLPLVCDPVLRAGGGGALGKDEVGYAMRERLFAVSTIATPNLPEARILAELPDGTADECAEKLLPYIEYLLITGGHGDEREVHN
;
A
#
# COMPACT_ATOMS: atom_id res chain seq x y z
N MET A 1 -15.81 25.37 5.55
CA MET A 1 -15.89 24.76 6.92
C MET A 1 -15.51 23.28 6.75
N ASN A 2 -14.41 22.88 7.32
CA ASN A 2 -13.96 21.50 7.24
C ASN A 2 -14.88 20.61 8.09
N THR A 3 -15.73 19.80 7.44
CA THR A 3 -16.73 18.96 8.10
C THR A 3 -16.14 17.72 8.78
N TYR A 4 -14.83 17.52 8.69
CA TYR A 4 -14.11 16.36 9.24
C TYR A 4 -13.42 16.66 10.58
N SER A 5 -13.78 17.74 11.26
CA SER A 5 -13.03 18.34 12.39
C SER A 5 -12.87 17.45 13.64
N SER A 6 -13.35 16.21 13.66
CA SER A 6 -13.24 15.31 14.81
C SER A 6 -12.57 13.97 14.54
N ARG A 7 -12.35 13.58 13.27
CA ARG A 7 -11.76 12.28 12.91
C ARG A 7 -10.38 12.47 12.29
N PRO A 8 -9.37 11.65 12.66
CA PRO A 8 -8.11 11.65 11.94
C PRO A 8 -8.31 11.35 10.46
N VAL A 9 -7.71 12.16 9.59
CA VAL A 9 -7.76 11.97 8.12
C VAL A 9 -6.57 11.14 7.70
N VAL A 10 -6.80 10.05 6.98
CA VAL A 10 -5.74 9.21 6.39
C VAL A 10 -5.80 9.33 4.87
N LEU A 11 -4.72 9.80 4.27
CA LEU A 11 -4.55 9.81 2.81
C LEU A 11 -4.21 8.39 2.35
N CYS A 12 -5.08 7.78 1.55
CA CYS A 12 -4.88 6.44 1.01
C CYS A 12 -4.50 6.52 -0.47
N LEU A 13 -3.27 6.13 -0.82
CA LEU A 13 -2.82 6.00 -2.20
C LEU A 13 -2.84 4.51 -2.57
N SER A 14 -3.82 4.08 -3.35
CA SER A 14 -3.99 2.67 -3.70
C SER A 14 -4.80 2.47 -4.98
N GLY A 15 -4.84 1.24 -5.46
CA GLY A 15 -5.67 0.84 -6.58
C GLY A 15 -7.16 0.82 -6.21
N HIS A 16 -8.00 1.05 -7.22
CA HIS A 16 -9.45 0.88 -7.12
C HIS A 16 -9.82 -0.57 -7.47
N ASP A 17 -10.53 -1.24 -6.56
CA ASP A 17 -11.13 -2.56 -6.78
C ASP A 17 -12.64 -2.40 -7.00
N PRO A 18 -13.17 -2.68 -8.22
CA PRO A 18 -14.60 -2.56 -8.51
C PRO A 18 -15.45 -3.58 -7.78
N SER A 19 -14.88 -4.71 -7.30
CA SER A 19 -15.59 -5.70 -6.52
C SER A 19 -15.79 -5.29 -5.05
N GLY A 20 -15.01 -4.31 -4.58
CA GLY A 20 -15.08 -3.79 -3.22
C GLY A 20 -14.36 -4.61 -2.15
N GLY A 21 -13.70 -5.73 -2.54
CA GLY A 21 -13.07 -6.65 -1.60
C GLY A 21 -11.64 -6.25 -1.16
N ALA A 22 -11.02 -5.32 -1.87
CA ALA A 22 -9.64 -4.89 -1.65
C ALA A 22 -9.44 -3.40 -1.99
N GLY A 23 -8.18 -2.96 -2.09
CA GLY A 23 -7.80 -1.63 -2.53
C GLY A 23 -8.43 -0.51 -1.71
N LEU A 24 -8.74 0.60 -2.38
CA LEU A 24 -9.30 1.79 -1.70
C LEU A 24 -10.62 1.52 -0.99
N GLN A 25 -11.47 0.62 -1.48
CA GLN A 25 -12.73 0.30 -0.83
C GLN A 25 -12.49 -0.35 0.54
N ALA A 26 -11.61 -1.34 0.59
CA ALA A 26 -11.24 -1.98 1.86
C ALA A 26 -10.56 -1.00 2.82
N ASP A 27 -9.70 -0.12 2.32
CA ASP A 27 -9.07 0.94 3.11
C ASP A 27 -10.13 1.88 3.73
N ILE A 28 -11.12 2.31 2.94
CA ILE A 28 -12.21 3.18 3.41
C ILE A 28 -13.01 2.50 4.51
N GLU A 29 -13.42 1.26 4.31
CA GLU A 29 -14.25 0.52 5.28
C GLU A 29 -13.48 0.26 6.59
N ALA A 30 -12.22 -0.16 6.49
CA ALA A 30 -11.38 -0.41 7.65
C ALA A 30 -11.13 0.88 8.46
N LEU A 31 -10.82 1.99 7.81
CA LEU A 31 -10.57 3.27 8.47
C LEU A 31 -11.83 3.85 9.10
N ILE A 32 -12.99 3.74 8.45
CA ILE A 32 -14.27 4.15 9.02
C ILE A 32 -14.58 3.33 10.28
N ALA A 33 -14.36 2.02 10.26
CA ALA A 33 -14.56 1.14 11.41
C ALA A 33 -13.66 1.51 12.59
N GLN A 34 -12.50 2.10 12.35
CA GLN A 34 -11.57 2.61 13.35
C GLN A 34 -11.81 4.10 13.75
N GLY A 35 -12.91 4.70 13.28
CA GLY A 35 -13.24 6.09 13.59
C GLY A 35 -12.41 7.13 12.83
N CYS A 36 -11.67 6.74 11.82
CA CYS A 36 -10.91 7.61 10.93
C CYS A 36 -11.75 8.05 9.71
N HIS A 37 -11.24 9.04 8.98
CA HIS A 37 -11.74 9.42 7.67
C HIS A 37 -10.70 9.05 6.61
N ALA A 38 -11.08 8.21 5.65
CA ALA A 38 -10.24 7.90 4.51
C ALA A 38 -10.39 8.98 3.44
N ALA A 39 -9.27 9.51 2.96
CA ALA A 39 -9.19 10.41 1.80
C ALA A 39 -8.50 9.65 0.66
N PRO A 40 -9.27 9.03 -0.26
CA PRO A 40 -8.70 8.16 -1.28
C PRO A 40 -8.11 8.94 -2.45
N ALA A 41 -6.88 8.59 -2.85
CA ALA A 41 -6.22 8.98 -4.09
C ALA A 41 -5.95 7.73 -4.92
N VAL A 42 -6.57 7.64 -6.09
CA VAL A 42 -6.49 6.46 -6.97
C VAL A 42 -5.14 6.44 -7.67
N THR A 43 -4.39 5.36 -7.53
CA THR A 43 -3.13 5.12 -8.24
C THR A 43 -3.31 4.27 -9.49
N ALA A 44 -4.25 3.33 -9.44
CA ALA A 44 -4.55 2.43 -10.55
C ALA A 44 -6.04 2.06 -10.56
N LEU A 45 -6.56 1.80 -11.75
CA LEU A 45 -7.86 1.18 -11.96
C LEU A 45 -7.66 -0.28 -12.31
N THR A 46 -8.47 -1.17 -11.77
CA THR A 46 -8.42 -2.60 -12.09
C THR A 46 -9.69 -3.06 -12.78
N VAL A 47 -9.56 -4.11 -13.56
CA VAL A 47 -10.66 -4.95 -14.04
C VAL A 47 -10.55 -6.24 -13.26
N GLN A 48 -11.29 -6.35 -12.17
CA GLN A 48 -11.22 -7.52 -11.29
C GLN A 48 -12.59 -7.90 -10.76
N ASP A 49 -12.70 -9.15 -10.38
CA ASP A 49 -13.82 -9.72 -9.64
C ASP A 49 -13.35 -10.14 -8.23
N THR A 50 -14.16 -10.91 -7.52
CA THR A 50 -13.85 -11.40 -6.17
C THR A 50 -12.78 -12.49 -6.13
N VAL A 51 -12.30 -12.95 -7.28
CA VAL A 51 -11.33 -14.05 -7.41
C VAL A 51 -9.97 -13.56 -7.92
N ASN A 52 -9.96 -12.73 -8.99
CA ASN A 52 -8.71 -12.34 -9.63
C ASN A 52 -8.81 -10.98 -10.37
N VAL A 53 -7.64 -10.41 -10.67
CA VAL A 53 -7.48 -9.25 -11.55
C VAL A 53 -7.19 -9.73 -12.96
N SER A 54 -8.01 -9.30 -13.93
CA SER A 54 -7.85 -9.62 -15.35
C SER A 54 -7.05 -8.56 -16.12
N ASP A 55 -7.12 -7.30 -15.68
CA ASP A 55 -6.39 -6.17 -16.28
C ASP A 55 -6.27 -5.02 -15.27
N PHE A 56 -5.30 -4.13 -15.46
CA PHE A 56 -5.20 -2.90 -14.69
C PHE A 56 -4.52 -1.79 -15.49
N ARG A 57 -4.81 -0.55 -15.11
CA ARG A 57 -4.15 0.64 -15.65
C ARG A 57 -3.68 1.54 -14.51
N VAL A 58 -2.37 1.78 -14.44
CA VAL A 58 -1.80 2.80 -13.56
C VAL A 58 -2.18 4.18 -14.11
N LEU A 59 -2.58 5.09 -13.24
CA LEU A 59 -2.89 6.46 -13.63
C LEU A 59 -1.61 7.27 -13.88
N ASP A 60 -1.74 8.34 -14.65
CA ASP A 60 -0.64 9.27 -14.90
C ASP A 60 -0.22 9.96 -13.59
N ARG A 61 1.08 10.15 -13.39
CA ARG A 61 1.65 10.74 -12.16
C ARG A 61 1.02 12.09 -11.79
N GLU A 62 0.75 12.91 -12.80
CA GLU A 62 0.16 14.24 -12.61
C GLU A 62 -1.24 14.16 -11.98
N TRP A 63 -2.04 13.16 -12.36
CA TRP A 63 -3.35 12.93 -11.77
C TRP A 63 -3.27 12.44 -10.32
N VAL A 64 -2.33 11.55 -10.02
CA VAL A 64 -2.14 11.05 -8.66
C VAL A 64 -1.64 12.15 -7.74
N LEU A 65 -0.65 12.93 -8.19
CA LEU A 65 -0.17 14.09 -7.44
C LEU A 65 -1.25 15.15 -7.24
N ALA A 66 -2.07 15.43 -8.26
CA ALA A 66 -3.15 16.41 -8.15
C ALA A 66 -4.20 15.98 -7.10
N GLN A 67 -4.59 14.70 -7.07
CA GLN A 67 -5.48 14.16 -6.04
C GLN A 67 -4.89 14.30 -4.64
N ALA A 68 -3.66 13.82 -4.44
CA ALA A 68 -3.00 13.85 -3.14
C ALA A 68 -2.78 15.28 -2.64
N ASN A 69 -2.28 16.18 -3.49
CA ASN A 69 -2.05 17.58 -3.15
C ASN A 69 -3.34 18.33 -2.82
N ALA A 70 -4.46 18.03 -3.49
CA ALA A 70 -5.75 18.62 -3.17
C ALA A 70 -6.19 18.27 -1.75
N VAL A 71 -6.01 17.01 -1.33
CA VAL A 71 -6.30 16.55 0.03
C VAL A 71 -5.35 17.19 1.05
N LEU A 72 -4.04 17.19 0.77
CA LEU A 72 -3.01 17.74 1.67
C LEU A 72 -3.16 19.25 1.86
N ALA A 73 -3.66 19.98 0.86
CA ALA A 73 -3.91 21.42 0.93
C ALA A 73 -5.18 21.79 1.72
N ASP A 74 -6.20 20.92 1.71
CA ASP A 74 -7.51 21.19 2.32
C ASP A 74 -7.66 20.61 3.72
N SER A 75 -6.98 19.49 4.01
CA SER A 75 -7.17 18.71 5.23
C SER A 75 -5.88 18.55 6.03
N THR A 76 -6.01 18.52 7.36
CA THR A 76 -4.91 18.08 8.23
C THR A 76 -4.82 16.57 8.19
N VAL A 77 -3.94 16.05 7.32
CA VAL A 77 -3.68 14.62 7.19
C VAL A 77 -2.91 14.12 8.41
N ALA A 78 -3.38 13.04 9.04
CA ALA A 78 -2.78 12.45 10.23
C ALA A 78 -1.80 11.31 9.89
N ALA A 79 -2.03 10.62 8.77
CA ALA A 79 -1.17 9.52 8.29
C ALA A 79 -1.39 9.29 6.79
N VAL A 80 -0.47 8.56 6.17
CA VAL A 80 -0.59 8.07 4.80
C VAL A 80 -0.60 6.55 4.79
N LYS A 81 -1.46 5.94 3.99
CA LYS A 81 -1.44 4.51 3.66
C LYS A 81 -1.14 4.34 2.19
N LEU A 82 -0.18 3.50 1.87
CA LEU A 82 0.11 3.05 0.51
C LEU A 82 -0.40 1.63 0.32
N GLY A 83 -0.98 1.38 -0.85
CA GLY A 83 -1.30 0.05 -1.35
C GLY A 83 -0.68 -0.17 -2.73
N MET A 84 -1.46 -0.68 -3.69
CA MET A 84 -1.01 -0.96 -5.05
C MET A 84 -0.52 0.31 -5.76
N LEU A 85 0.72 0.32 -6.24
CA LEU A 85 1.31 1.39 -7.06
C LEU A 85 1.44 0.98 -8.54
N GLY A 86 1.76 -0.28 -8.83
CA GLY A 86 1.69 -0.90 -10.16
C GLY A 86 2.80 -0.55 -11.14
N SER A 87 3.63 0.48 -10.91
CA SER A 87 4.74 0.85 -11.78
C SER A 87 5.89 1.52 -11.02
N LEU A 88 7.10 1.49 -11.62
CA LEU A 88 8.28 2.18 -11.08
C LEU A 88 8.08 3.70 -11.02
N ASP A 89 7.50 4.28 -12.07
CA ASP A 89 7.22 5.72 -12.14
C ASP A 89 6.26 6.15 -11.02
N MET A 90 5.30 5.31 -10.65
CA MET A 90 4.40 5.59 -9.54
C MET A 90 5.11 5.48 -8.18
N VAL A 91 6.03 4.53 -8.02
CA VAL A 91 6.88 4.45 -6.81
C VAL A 91 7.71 5.72 -6.66
N ASP A 92 8.35 6.20 -7.74
CA ASP A 92 9.11 7.45 -7.72
C ASP A 92 8.24 8.66 -7.41
N THR A 93 7.07 8.73 -8.04
CA THR A 93 6.08 9.80 -7.81
C THR A 93 5.65 9.88 -6.36
N VAL A 94 5.35 8.75 -5.74
CA VAL A 94 4.95 8.69 -4.32
C VAL A 94 6.12 8.99 -3.40
N ALA A 95 7.33 8.52 -3.72
CA ALA A 95 8.51 8.84 -2.93
C ALA A 95 8.81 10.35 -2.93
N GLU A 96 8.69 11.04 -4.07
CA GLU A 96 8.82 12.50 -4.17
C GLU A 96 7.73 13.23 -3.34
N LEU A 97 6.47 12.78 -3.41
CA LEU A 97 5.37 13.33 -2.61
C LEU A 97 5.67 13.22 -1.11
N LEU A 98 6.11 12.05 -0.65
CA LEU A 98 6.38 11.78 0.77
C LEU A 98 7.62 12.51 1.27
N ALA A 99 8.64 12.70 0.43
CA ALA A 99 9.81 13.49 0.77
C ALA A 99 9.46 14.97 1.08
N ALA A 100 8.38 15.49 0.48
CA ALA A 100 7.86 16.82 0.80
C ALA A 100 7.04 16.86 2.12
N HIS A 101 6.67 15.70 2.67
CA HIS A 101 5.85 15.57 3.88
C HIS A 101 6.45 14.58 4.91
N PRO A 102 7.73 14.74 5.32
CA PRO A 102 8.46 13.74 6.12
C PRO A 102 7.92 13.55 7.55
N HIS A 103 7.00 14.40 7.97
CA HIS A 103 6.36 14.37 9.29
C HIS A 103 5.14 13.44 9.35
N LEU A 104 4.65 12.96 8.19
CA LEU A 104 3.47 12.10 8.15
C LEU A 104 3.86 10.64 8.39
N PRO A 105 3.28 9.97 9.39
CA PRO A 105 3.42 8.53 9.53
C PRO A 105 2.94 7.82 8.28
N LEU A 106 3.72 6.84 7.82
CA LEU A 106 3.46 6.08 6.61
C LEU A 106 3.29 4.59 6.91
N VAL A 107 2.17 4.02 6.51
CA VAL A 107 1.93 2.58 6.44
C VAL A 107 2.11 2.14 4.99
N CYS A 108 3.13 1.32 4.72
CA CYS A 108 3.42 0.78 3.40
C CYS A 108 2.92 -0.67 3.30
N ASP A 109 1.82 -0.85 2.58
CA ASP A 109 1.31 -2.17 2.19
C ASP A 109 1.79 -2.44 0.75
N PRO A 110 2.86 -3.24 0.55
CA PRO A 110 3.52 -3.37 -0.74
C PRO A 110 2.81 -4.37 -1.63
N VAL A 111 1.60 -4.03 -2.06
CA VAL A 111 0.74 -4.90 -2.87
C VAL A 111 1.39 -5.15 -4.23
N LEU A 112 1.86 -6.38 -4.46
CA LEU A 112 2.53 -6.83 -5.68
C LEU A 112 1.70 -7.83 -6.47
N ARG A 113 0.74 -8.51 -5.80
CA ARG A 113 -0.11 -9.54 -6.40
C ARG A 113 -1.56 -9.36 -5.96
N ALA A 114 -2.48 -9.72 -6.86
CA ALA A 114 -3.90 -9.86 -6.52
C ALA A 114 -4.10 -11.06 -5.58
N GLY A 115 -5.19 -11.07 -4.81
CA GLY A 115 -5.54 -12.19 -3.92
C GLY A 115 -5.61 -13.54 -4.63
N GLY A 116 -5.96 -13.58 -5.92
CA GLY A 116 -5.91 -14.77 -6.79
C GLY A 116 -4.52 -15.09 -7.38
N GLY A 117 -3.47 -14.38 -6.98
CA GLY A 117 -2.09 -14.60 -7.43
C GLY A 117 -1.69 -13.89 -8.72
N GLY A 118 -2.59 -13.14 -9.37
CA GLY A 118 -2.27 -12.33 -10.55
C GLY A 118 -1.25 -11.23 -10.21
N ALA A 119 -0.20 -11.08 -11.04
CA ALA A 119 0.80 -10.03 -10.82
C ALA A 119 0.19 -8.64 -11.09
N LEU A 120 0.36 -7.71 -10.15
CA LEU A 120 -0.06 -6.30 -10.23
C LEU A 120 1.12 -5.37 -10.56
N GLY A 121 2.17 -5.92 -11.09
CA GLY A 121 3.41 -5.28 -11.49
C GLY A 121 4.50 -6.33 -11.66
N LYS A 122 5.68 -5.87 -12.06
CA LYS A 122 6.87 -6.71 -12.08
C LYS A 122 7.53 -6.69 -10.69
N ASP A 123 8.35 -7.69 -10.38
CA ASP A 123 9.06 -7.78 -9.11
C ASP A 123 9.96 -6.54 -8.85
N GLU A 124 10.43 -5.88 -9.93
CA GLU A 124 11.19 -4.64 -9.82
C GLU A 124 10.43 -3.49 -9.13
N VAL A 125 9.08 -3.50 -9.18
CA VAL A 125 8.25 -2.53 -8.44
C VAL A 125 8.39 -2.77 -6.95
N GLY A 126 8.37 -4.03 -6.52
CA GLY A 126 8.61 -4.42 -5.12
C GLY A 126 9.99 -3.99 -4.64
N TYR A 127 11.03 -4.25 -5.43
CA TYR A 127 12.39 -3.83 -5.09
C TYR A 127 12.50 -2.31 -4.96
N ALA A 128 11.87 -1.56 -5.88
CA ALA A 128 11.84 -0.11 -5.79
C ALA A 128 11.08 0.40 -4.56
N MET A 129 9.97 -0.25 -4.16
CA MET A 129 9.26 0.07 -2.92
C MET A 129 10.14 -0.17 -1.70
N ARG A 130 10.83 -1.31 -1.62
CA ARG A 130 11.78 -1.61 -0.54
C ARG A 130 12.87 -0.53 -0.45
N GLU A 131 13.52 -0.19 -1.58
CA GLU A 131 14.67 0.72 -1.61
C GLU A 131 14.28 2.18 -1.36
N ARG A 132 13.08 2.62 -1.77
CA ARG A 132 12.72 4.04 -1.81
C ARG A 132 11.65 4.43 -0.80
N LEU A 133 10.76 3.50 -0.43
CA LEU A 133 9.63 3.79 0.43
C LEU A 133 9.78 3.22 1.84
N PHE A 134 10.45 2.07 2.03
CA PHE A 134 10.58 1.49 3.36
C PHE A 134 11.34 2.40 4.32
N ALA A 135 12.43 3.01 3.88
CA ALA A 135 13.24 3.91 4.72
C ALA A 135 12.47 5.16 5.23
N VAL A 136 11.38 5.54 4.54
CA VAL A 136 10.51 6.66 4.94
C VAL A 136 9.19 6.19 5.54
N SER A 137 8.96 4.87 5.60
CA SER A 137 7.77 4.27 6.19
C SER A 137 7.92 4.06 7.68
N THR A 138 6.82 4.25 8.42
CA THR A 138 6.73 3.88 9.83
C THR A 138 6.65 2.36 9.98
N ILE A 139 5.85 1.72 9.12
CA ILE A 139 5.66 0.27 9.13
C ILE A 139 5.39 -0.23 7.71
N ALA A 140 5.90 -1.41 7.37
CA ALA A 140 5.50 -2.17 6.19
C ALA A 140 4.72 -3.43 6.58
N THR A 141 3.72 -3.78 5.74
CA THR A 141 2.78 -4.87 6.03
C THR A 141 2.69 -5.91 4.90
N PRO A 142 3.82 -6.41 4.35
CA PRO A 142 3.75 -7.41 3.30
C PRO A 142 3.11 -8.71 3.80
N ASN A 143 2.39 -9.41 2.92
CA ASN A 143 2.09 -10.81 3.16
C ASN A 143 3.34 -11.68 2.88
N LEU A 144 3.33 -12.96 3.29
CA LEU A 144 4.50 -13.83 3.12
C LEU A 144 4.96 -13.99 1.66
N PRO A 145 4.08 -14.17 0.65
CA PRO A 145 4.47 -14.14 -0.75
C PRO A 145 5.16 -12.84 -1.19
N GLU A 146 4.68 -11.69 -0.74
CA GLU A 146 5.28 -10.39 -1.02
C GLU A 146 6.61 -10.21 -0.28
N ALA A 147 6.68 -10.62 0.99
CA ALA A 147 7.92 -10.60 1.76
C ALA A 147 9.04 -11.42 1.09
N ARG A 148 8.70 -12.58 0.49
CA ARG A 148 9.64 -13.40 -0.28
C ARG A 148 10.18 -12.68 -1.51
N ILE A 149 9.33 -11.96 -2.25
CA ILE A 149 9.75 -11.14 -3.39
C ILE A 149 10.66 -10.02 -2.90
N LEU A 150 10.22 -9.25 -1.89
CA LEU A 150 10.96 -8.12 -1.34
C LEU A 150 12.31 -8.52 -0.75
N ALA A 151 12.39 -9.68 -0.12
CA ALA A 151 13.62 -10.23 0.46
C ALA A 151 14.51 -10.97 -0.57
N GLU A 152 14.02 -11.19 -1.79
CA GLU A 152 14.68 -12.02 -2.82
C GLU A 152 14.95 -13.45 -2.34
N LEU A 153 14.00 -14.02 -1.57
CA LEU A 153 14.03 -15.35 -0.98
C LEU A 153 12.77 -16.15 -1.38
N PRO A 154 12.71 -16.78 -2.56
CA PRO A 154 11.48 -17.41 -3.08
C PRO A 154 10.86 -18.47 -2.14
N ASP A 155 11.69 -19.18 -1.39
CA ASP A 155 11.28 -20.25 -0.46
C ASP A 155 11.53 -19.86 1.01
N GLY A 156 11.82 -18.59 1.27
CA GLY A 156 12.14 -18.08 2.61
C GLY A 156 10.97 -18.23 3.59
N THR A 157 11.28 -18.52 4.84
CA THR A 157 10.34 -18.42 5.96
C THR A 157 10.06 -16.95 6.28
N ALA A 158 9.04 -16.68 7.09
CA ALA A 158 8.74 -15.32 7.54
C ALA A 158 9.93 -14.70 8.29
N ASP A 159 10.60 -15.48 9.16
CA ASP A 159 11.76 -15.03 9.94
C ASP A 159 12.94 -14.68 9.02
N GLU A 160 13.27 -15.54 8.03
CA GLU A 160 14.34 -15.28 7.09
C GLU A 160 14.06 -14.04 6.23
N CYS A 161 12.80 -13.85 5.80
CA CYS A 161 12.39 -12.64 5.09
C CYS A 161 12.50 -11.40 5.99
N ALA A 162 12.08 -11.50 7.26
CA ALA A 162 12.17 -10.41 8.21
C ALA A 162 13.63 -9.99 8.46
N GLU A 163 14.55 -10.94 8.67
CA GLU A 163 15.99 -10.65 8.81
C GLU A 163 16.56 -9.87 7.63
N LYS A 164 16.07 -10.14 6.41
CA LYS A 164 16.49 -9.45 5.19
C LYS A 164 15.86 -8.05 5.04
N LEU A 165 14.64 -7.86 5.54
CA LEU A 165 13.88 -6.62 5.32
C LEU A 165 14.06 -5.60 6.44
N LEU A 166 14.32 -6.01 7.68
CA LEU A 166 14.54 -5.12 8.82
C LEU A 166 15.67 -4.09 8.64
N PRO A 167 16.74 -4.31 7.84
CA PRO A 167 17.69 -3.25 7.50
C PRO A 167 17.11 -2.05 6.74
N TYR A 168 15.94 -2.20 6.11
CA TYR A 168 15.29 -1.17 5.31
C TYR A 168 14.15 -0.44 6.06
N ILE A 169 13.64 -1.00 7.16
CA ILE A 169 12.46 -0.48 7.86
C ILE A 169 12.50 -0.79 9.35
N GLU A 170 12.00 0.14 10.17
CA GLU A 170 12.01 -0.01 11.63
C GLU A 170 10.96 -1.03 12.12
N TYR A 171 9.75 -0.99 11.56
CA TYR A 171 8.66 -1.92 11.92
C TYR A 171 8.18 -2.70 10.70
N LEU A 172 8.14 -4.01 10.84
CA LEU A 172 7.69 -4.94 9.81
C LEU A 172 6.65 -5.90 10.40
N LEU A 173 5.50 -5.99 9.73
CA LEU A 173 4.46 -6.97 10.03
C LEU A 173 4.28 -7.86 8.80
N ILE A 174 4.81 -9.08 8.83
CA ILE A 174 4.55 -10.07 7.77
C ILE A 174 3.20 -10.73 8.07
N THR A 175 2.19 -10.44 7.23
CA THR A 175 0.84 -10.95 7.44
C THR A 175 0.71 -12.39 6.95
N GLY A 176 -0.06 -13.21 7.71
CA GLY A 176 -0.40 -14.59 7.37
C GLY A 176 -1.60 -14.72 6.42
N GLY A 177 -2.23 -15.90 6.43
CA GLY A 177 -3.46 -16.18 5.68
C GLY A 177 -3.27 -16.82 4.30
N HIS A 178 -2.02 -17.06 3.87
CA HIS A 178 -1.69 -17.75 2.62
C HIS A 178 -1.08 -19.15 2.83
N GLY A 179 -1.11 -19.68 4.08
CA GLY A 179 -0.69 -21.03 4.41
C GLY A 179 -1.87 -22.02 4.50
N ASP A 180 -1.55 -23.33 4.50
CA ASP A 180 -2.52 -24.41 4.71
C ASP A 180 -2.92 -24.60 6.19
N GLU A 181 -2.50 -23.71 7.07
CA GLU A 181 -2.73 -23.77 8.51
C GLU A 181 -4.13 -23.34 8.87
N ARG A 182 -4.72 -23.97 9.93
CA ARG A 182 -6.06 -23.62 10.42
C ARG A 182 -6.12 -22.29 11.16
N GLU A 183 -4.97 -21.77 11.56
CA GLU A 183 -4.81 -20.50 12.29
C GLU A 183 -3.91 -19.56 11.48
N VAL A 184 -4.27 -18.29 11.47
CA VAL A 184 -3.45 -17.25 10.83
C VAL A 184 -2.46 -16.72 11.86
N HIS A 185 -1.17 -16.83 11.58
CA HIS A 185 -0.09 -16.23 12.37
C HIS A 185 0.44 -14.98 11.64
N ASN A 186 0.56 -13.88 12.39
CA ASN A 186 1.12 -12.61 11.90
C ASN A 186 2.36 -12.25 12.71
#